data_be5023dbd9eb7e0a8b69693336a8cfa5
#
_entry.id   be5023dbd9eb7e0a8b69693336a8cfa5
#
_cell.length_a   1.000
_cell.length_b   1.000
_cell.length_c   1.000
_cell.angle_alpha   90.00
_cell.angle_beta   90.00
_cell.angle_gamma   90.00
#
_symmetry.space_group_name_H-M   'P 1'
#
loop_
_entity.id
_entity.type
_entity.pdbx_description
1 polymer ?
#
loop_
_entity_poly.entity_id
_entity_poly.type
_entity_poly.pdbx_seq_one_letter_code
_entity_poly.pdbx_strand_id
1 'polypeptide(L)'
;MTDQTRIEAIAEQVLAPLGFALIEAKLGQVGRSKNLEIIIYKLDGTAISLSDCETVSRSLDQALEEPQQTEQIAFLRNAYTLDVSSPGIDRLIKHPREYEIFKGRKVEVKTKGDAGQSAGIALGPHVIGTLVAGTADGITIANATAVMQNADKKKKGSNKAKELAAPLDKELAIANADLISVRLYPLTLNKILAEQGGEEGQDLAESAQIAEI
;
A
#
# COMPACT_ATOMS: atom_id res chain seq x y z
N MET A 1 4.68 10.31 26.01
CA MET A 1 4.77 10.14 24.56
C MET A 1 5.99 9.28 24.28
N THR A 2 5.87 8.22 23.49
CA THR A 2 7.00 7.32 23.18
C THR A 2 7.91 7.94 22.11
N ASP A 3 9.17 7.47 22.00
CA ASP A 3 10.07 7.87 20.91
C ASP A 3 9.42 7.62 19.52
N GLN A 4 8.76 6.48 19.37
CA GLN A 4 7.99 6.11 18.18
C GLN A 4 6.98 7.21 17.79
N THR A 5 6.11 7.61 18.71
CA THR A 5 5.05 8.61 18.45
C THR A 5 5.62 9.98 18.10
N ARG A 6 6.76 10.35 18.70
CA ARG A 6 7.44 11.63 18.40
C ARG A 6 8.06 11.63 17.01
N ILE A 7 8.73 10.54 16.64
CA ILE A 7 9.32 10.36 15.31
C ILE A 7 8.23 10.35 14.24
N GLU A 8 7.10 9.65 14.49
CA GLU A 8 5.95 9.67 13.58
C GLU A 8 5.42 11.09 13.36
N ALA A 9 5.28 11.90 14.43
CA ALA A 9 4.80 13.28 14.31
C ALA A 9 5.76 14.17 13.50
N ILE A 10 7.09 14.04 13.72
CA ILE A 10 8.09 14.75 12.93
C ILE A 10 8.03 14.31 11.47
N ALA A 11 7.97 13.00 11.22
CA ALA A 11 7.90 12.48 9.86
C ALA A 11 6.65 12.99 9.13
N GLU A 12 5.48 13.01 9.75
CA GLU A 12 4.26 13.54 9.16
C GLU A 12 4.38 15.02 8.79
N GLN A 13 5.00 15.84 9.67
CA GLN A 13 5.25 17.27 9.41
C GLN A 13 6.20 17.50 8.23
N VAL A 14 7.22 16.66 8.08
CA VAL A 14 8.20 16.75 6.99
C VAL A 14 7.61 16.26 5.68
N LEU A 15 6.85 15.18 5.71
CA LEU A 15 6.32 14.50 4.51
C LEU A 15 5.16 15.25 3.85
N ALA A 16 4.27 15.86 4.64
CA ALA A 16 3.06 16.51 4.13
C ALA A 16 3.36 17.61 3.08
N PRO A 17 4.28 18.59 3.32
CA PRO A 17 4.59 19.62 2.32
C PRO A 17 5.31 19.06 1.08
N LEU A 18 5.92 17.88 1.16
CA LEU A 18 6.57 17.20 0.05
C LEU A 18 5.61 16.36 -0.80
N GLY A 19 4.33 16.28 -0.41
CA GLY A 19 3.30 15.49 -1.12
C GLY A 19 3.32 14.00 -0.77
N PHE A 20 3.90 13.63 0.38
CA PHE A 20 3.94 12.24 0.84
C PHE A 20 3.14 12.05 2.14
N ALA A 21 2.64 10.84 2.34
CA ALA A 21 2.05 10.38 3.58
C ALA A 21 2.98 9.37 4.27
N LEU A 22 3.03 9.43 5.61
CA LEU A 22 3.66 8.40 6.42
C LEU A 22 2.75 7.19 6.52
N ILE A 23 3.20 6.05 6.04
CA ILE A 23 2.52 4.77 6.25
C ILE A 23 2.90 4.17 7.60
N GLU A 24 4.20 4.05 7.85
CA GLU A 24 4.73 3.39 9.04
C GLU A 24 6.13 3.91 9.35
N ALA A 25 6.44 4.15 10.62
CA ALA A 25 7.79 4.33 11.11
C ALA A 25 8.13 3.15 12.04
N LYS A 26 9.26 2.53 11.85
CA LYS A 26 9.70 1.40 12.68
C LYS A 26 11.06 1.70 13.27
N LEU A 27 11.12 1.62 14.58
CA LEU A 27 12.36 1.63 15.33
C LEU A 27 12.84 0.19 15.51
N GLY A 28 14.01 -0.11 14.99
CA GLY A 28 14.59 -1.43 15.04
C GLY A 28 16.05 -1.42 15.47
N GLN A 29 16.60 -2.62 15.60
CA GLN A 29 18.01 -2.84 15.84
C GLN A 29 18.46 -4.01 14.95
N VAL A 30 19.49 -3.77 14.16
CA VAL A 30 20.14 -4.79 13.33
C VAL A 30 21.56 -5.01 13.87
N GLY A 31 21.75 -6.11 14.59
CA GLY A 31 23.01 -6.36 15.28
C GLY A 31 23.24 -5.34 16.41
N ARG A 32 24.31 -4.52 16.26
CA ARG A 32 24.64 -3.43 17.20
C ARG A 32 24.15 -2.06 16.72
N SER A 33 23.67 -1.95 15.49
CA SER A 33 23.24 -0.70 14.89
C SER A 33 21.74 -0.52 15.02
N LYS A 34 21.31 0.69 15.40
CA LYS A 34 19.91 1.09 15.39
C LYS A 34 19.47 1.36 13.95
N ASN A 35 18.21 1.05 13.64
CA ASN A 35 17.60 1.31 12.35
C ASN A 35 16.26 2.02 12.50
N LEU A 36 16.05 3.09 11.73
CA LEU A 36 14.78 3.78 11.59
C LEU A 36 14.28 3.56 10.16
N GLU A 37 13.26 2.71 10.00
CA GLU A 37 12.61 2.47 8.73
C GLU A 37 11.38 3.37 8.61
N ILE A 38 11.34 4.21 7.56
CA ILE A 38 10.22 5.09 7.22
C ILE A 38 9.61 4.62 5.92
N ILE A 39 8.36 4.16 5.99
CA ILE A 39 7.58 3.75 4.82
C ILE A 39 6.67 4.90 4.42
N ILE A 40 6.86 5.38 3.19
CA ILE A 40 6.13 6.54 2.65
C ILE A 40 5.21 6.15 1.50
N TYR A 41 4.21 6.97 1.22
CA TYR A 41 3.31 6.85 0.08
C TYR A 41 3.13 8.21 -0.59
N LYS A 42 3.16 8.25 -1.91
CA LYS A 42 2.98 9.48 -2.68
C LYS A 42 1.50 9.78 -2.84
N LEU A 43 1.06 10.97 -2.42
CA LEU A 43 -0.37 11.32 -2.33
C LEU A 43 -1.06 11.41 -3.70
N ASP A 44 -0.31 11.67 -4.77
CA ASP A 44 -0.82 11.63 -6.15
C ASP A 44 -1.04 10.21 -6.68
N GLY A 45 -0.66 9.19 -5.90
CA GLY A 45 -0.82 7.78 -6.24
C GLY A 45 0.19 7.24 -7.23
N THR A 46 1.14 8.06 -7.70
CA THR A 46 2.22 7.60 -8.60
C THR A 46 3.25 6.75 -7.87
N ALA A 47 4.05 6.02 -8.62
CA ALA A 47 5.14 5.22 -8.05
C ALA A 47 6.20 6.11 -7.40
N ILE A 48 6.73 5.67 -6.25
CA ILE A 48 7.84 6.33 -5.58
C ILE A 48 9.13 6.02 -6.33
N SER A 49 9.84 7.06 -6.73
CA SER A 49 11.15 6.97 -7.37
C SER A 49 12.29 6.96 -6.34
N LEU A 50 13.49 6.60 -6.76
CA LEU A 50 14.68 6.71 -5.93
C LEU A 50 14.95 8.16 -5.52
N SER A 51 14.74 9.11 -6.44
CA SER A 51 14.88 10.55 -6.16
C SER A 51 13.89 11.04 -5.11
N ASP A 52 12.65 10.50 -5.07
CA ASP A 52 11.68 10.78 -4.01
C ASP A 52 12.21 10.31 -2.66
N CYS A 53 12.75 9.09 -2.59
CA CYS A 53 13.34 8.55 -1.36
C CYS A 53 14.54 9.37 -0.89
N GLU A 54 15.42 9.81 -1.79
CA GLU A 54 16.56 10.69 -1.45
C GLU A 54 16.10 12.03 -0.88
N THR A 55 15.12 12.67 -1.53
CA THR A 55 14.57 13.97 -1.09
C THR A 55 13.97 13.86 0.31
N VAL A 56 13.15 12.84 0.52
CA VAL A 56 12.52 12.57 1.81
C VAL A 56 13.57 12.24 2.87
N SER A 57 14.54 11.37 2.56
CA SER A 57 15.61 10.99 3.49
C SER A 57 16.41 12.21 3.98
N ARG A 58 16.82 13.09 3.07
CA ARG A 58 17.55 14.33 3.44
C ARG A 58 16.72 15.24 4.32
N SER A 59 15.44 15.44 4.00
CA SER A 59 14.57 16.32 4.76
C SER A 59 14.26 15.75 6.15
N LEU A 60 14.09 14.43 6.26
CA LEU A 60 13.90 13.75 7.54
C LEU A 60 15.17 13.79 8.40
N ASP A 61 16.32 13.54 7.80
CA ASP A 61 17.61 13.55 8.49
C ASP A 61 17.85 14.92 9.12
N GLN A 62 17.67 15.99 8.35
CA GLN A 62 17.78 17.36 8.86
C GLN A 62 16.81 17.63 10.01
N ALA A 63 15.55 17.21 9.92
CA ALA A 63 14.56 17.45 10.95
C ALA A 63 14.79 16.63 12.22
N LEU A 64 15.29 15.39 12.09
CA LEU A 64 15.56 14.49 13.21
C LEU A 64 16.87 14.84 13.94
N GLU A 65 17.84 15.45 13.26
CA GLU A 65 19.11 15.91 13.84
C GLU A 65 19.00 17.25 14.61
N GLU A 66 17.86 17.92 14.53
CA GLU A 66 17.62 19.14 15.31
C GLU A 66 17.91 18.90 16.82
N PRO A 67 18.69 19.78 17.50
CA PRO A 67 19.10 19.58 18.90
C PRO A 67 17.94 19.30 19.84
N GLN A 68 16.79 19.96 19.62
CA GLN A 68 15.58 19.76 20.44
C GLN A 68 15.04 18.33 20.32
N GLN A 69 15.15 17.70 19.14
CA GLN A 69 14.67 16.36 18.91
C GLN A 69 15.61 15.32 19.54
N THR A 70 16.91 15.49 19.36
CA THR A 70 17.92 14.59 19.93
C THR A 70 17.93 14.60 21.45
N GLU A 71 17.60 15.73 22.08
CA GLU A 71 17.43 15.82 23.54
C GLU A 71 16.18 15.07 24.03
N GLN A 72 15.07 15.13 23.28
CA GLN A 72 13.78 14.60 23.71
C GLN A 72 13.55 13.15 23.30
N ILE A 73 14.23 12.65 22.28
CA ILE A 73 14.05 11.31 21.68
C ILE A 73 15.30 10.48 21.95
N ALA A 74 15.21 9.55 22.90
CA ALA A 74 16.35 8.74 23.33
C ALA A 74 16.92 7.87 22.19
N PHE A 75 16.09 7.48 21.23
CA PHE A 75 16.53 6.74 20.05
C PHE A 75 17.55 7.53 19.22
N LEU A 76 17.35 8.85 19.03
CA LEU A 76 18.17 9.70 18.17
C LEU A 76 19.53 10.09 18.78
N ARG A 77 19.73 9.86 20.10
CA ARG A 77 20.99 10.20 20.78
C ARG A 77 22.20 9.38 20.34
N ASN A 78 21.98 8.26 19.67
CA ASN A 78 23.05 7.38 19.19
C ASN A 78 22.94 7.28 17.67
N ALA A 79 24.04 6.89 17.03
CA ALA A 79 24.04 6.61 15.60
C ALA A 79 22.97 5.59 15.20
N TYR A 80 22.25 5.88 14.15
CA TYR A 80 21.24 5.04 13.53
C TYR A 80 21.35 5.11 12.01
N THR A 81 20.77 4.14 11.32
CA THR A 81 20.57 4.16 9.87
C THR A 81 19.15 4.57 9.59
N LEU A 82 18.95 5.54 8.70
CA LEU A 82 17.63 5.95 8.19
C LEU A 82 17.37 5.26 6.85
N ASP A 83 16.34 4.41 6.80
CA ASP A 83 15.88 3.73 5.59
C ASP A 83 14.53 4.29 5.18
N VAL A 84 14.44 4.88 3.98
CA VAL A 84 13.19 5.38 3.39
C VAL A 84 12.78 4.49 2.23
N SER A 85 11.56 3.98 2.27
CA SER A 85 11.06 3.03 1.27
C SER A 85 9.58 3.18 0.95
N SER A 86 9.17 2.57 -0.18
CA SER A 86 7.75 2.42 -0.54
C SER A 86 7.10 1.28 0.23
N PRO A 87 5.74 1.24 0.33
CA PRO A 87 5.03 0.20 1.09
C PRO A 87 5.03 -1.18 0.44
N GLY A 88 5.57 -1.32 -0.78
CA GLY A 88 5.45 -2.54 -1.58
C GLY A 88 4.10 -2.65 -2.29
N ILE A 89 4.06 -3.51 -3.32
CA ILE A 89 2.91 -3.66 -4.23
C ILE A 89 1.74 -4.46 -3.64
N ASP A 90 2.00 -5.27 -2.62
CA ASP A 90 1.05 -6.18 -1.96
C ASP A 90 0.95 -5.94 -0.44
N ARG A 91 1.19 -4.69 -0.01
CA ARG A 91 1.21 -4.33 1.40
C ARG A 91 -0.04 -4.82 2.14
N LEU A 92 0.17 -5.46 3.28
CA LEU A 92 -0.87 -5.72 4.27
C LEU A 92 -1.23 -4.41 4.98
N ILE A 93 -2.48 -3.96 4.87
CA ILE A 93 -3.00 -2.80 5.59
C ILE A 93 -3.20 -3.20 7.06
N LYS A 94 -2.55 -2.49 7.97
CA LYS A 94 -2.53 -2.84 9.40
C LYS A 94 -3.28 -1.84 10.28
N HIS A 95 -3.32 -0.58 9.85
CA HIS A 95 -3.84 0.52 10.66
C HIS A 95 -5.00 1.22 9.98
N PRO A 96 -6.04 1.65 10.72
CA PRO A 96 -7.18 2.37 10.16
C PRO A 96 -6.81 3.61 9.33
N ARG A 97 -5.75 4.34 9.71
CA ARG A 97 -5.26 5.50 8.95
C ARG A 97 -4.82 5.15 7.53
N GLU A 98 -4.36 3.93 7.29
CA GLU A 98 -3.93 3.48 5.96
C GLU A 98 -5.12 3.36 5.00
N TYR A 99 -6.35 3.18 5.49
CA TYR A 99 -7.53 3.15 4.64
C TYR A 99 -7.80 4.49 3.94
N GLU A 100 -7.56 5.60 4.63
CA GLU A 100 -7.69 6.93 4.01
C GLU A 100 -6.59 7.18 2.97
N ILE A 101 -5.35 6.76 3.27
CA ILE A 101 -4.20 6.89 2.37
C ILE A 101 -4.40 6.06 1.09
N PHE A 102 -4.95 4.86 1.22
CA PHE A 102 -5.17 3.94 0.08
C PHE A 102 -6.57 4.00 -0.53
N LYS A 103 -7.37 4.99 -0.16
CA LYS A 103 -8.69 5.21 -0.76
C LYS A 103 -8.60 5.31 -2.28
N GLY A 104 -9.52 4.64 -2.99
CA GLY A 104 -9.51 4.53 -4.44
C GLY A 104 -8.59 3.44 -5.01
N ARG A 105 -7.74 2.82 -4.18
CA ARG A 105 -6.87 1.72 -4.64
C ARG A 105 -7.60 0.39 -4.61
N LYS A 106 -7.20 -0.51 -5.50
CA LYS A 106 -7.67 -1.91 -5.45
C LYS A 106 -7.07 -2.63 -4.28
N VAL A 107 -7.92 -3.36 -3.55
CA VAL A 107 -7.54 -4.18 -2.40
C VAL A 107 -8.03 -5.61 -2.57
N GLU A 108 -7.24 -6.54 -2.07
CA GLU A 108 -7.59 -7.94 -1.86
C GLU A 108 -8.04 -8.09 -0.41
N VAL A 109 -9.25 -8.58 -0.21
CA VAL A 109 -9.87 -8.75 1.12
C VAL A 109 -10.13 -10.23 1.36
N LYS A 110 -9.69 -10.73 2.50
CA LYS A 110 -10.01 -12.06 2.99
C LYS A 110 -10.83 -11.95 4.26
N THR A 111 -11.92 -12.73 4.32
CA THR A 111 -12.87 -12.76 5.42
C THR A 111 -12.98 -14.14 6.05
N LYS A 112 -13.48 -14.22 7.27
CA LYS A 112 -13.73 -15.48 8.00
C LYS A 112 -14.86 -16.29 7.38
N GLY A 113 -15.84 -15.62 6.80
CA GLY A 113 -17.00 -16.18 6.14
C GLY A 113 -17.22 -15.56 4.77
N ASP A 114 -18.44 -15.63 4.25
CA ASP A 114 -18.80 -15.00 2.98
C ASP A 114 -18.75 -13.48 3.10
N ALA A 115 -17.93 -12.83 2.25
CA ALA A 115 -17.75 -11.38 2.25
C ALA A 115 -19.06 -10.62 1.89
N GLY A 116 -19.92 -11.25 1.10
CA GLY A 116 -21.20 -10.68 0.68
C GLY A 116 -22.35 -10.90 1.65
N GLN A 117 -22.13 -11.52 2.80
CA GLN A 117 -23.19 -11.92 3.73
C GLN A 117 -24.05 -10.73 4.18
N SER A 118 -23.43 -9.58 4.47
CA SER A 118 -24.15 -8.35 4.87
C SER A 118 -25.02 -7.77 3.75
N ALA A 119 -24.69 -8.04 2.49
CA ALA A 119 -25.44 -7.60 1.31
C ALA A 119 -26.42 -8.67 0.76
N GLY A 120 -26.49 -9.85 1.39
CA GLY A 120 -27.31 -10.96 0.93
C GLY A 120 -26.83 -11.60 -0.38
N ILE A 121 -25.53 -11.51 -0.68
CA ILE A 121 -24.93 -11.97 -1.93
C ILE A 121 -23.82 -12.98 -1.60
N ALA A 122 -23.76 -14.09 -2.32
CA ALA A 122 -22.71 -15.07 -2.15
C ALA A 122 -21.47 -14.68 -2.97
N LEU A 123 -20.44 -14.16 -2.31
CA LEU A 123 -19.15 -13.79 -2.91
C LEU A 123 -18.00 -14.70 -2.45
N GLY A 124 -18.23 -15.49 -1.40
CA GLY A 124 -17.19 -16.29 -0.76
C GLY A 124 -16.23 -15.45 0.12
N PRO A 125 -15.23 -16.11 0.71
CA PRO A 125 -14.36 -15.49 1.72
C PRO A 125 -13.19 -14.69 1.13
N HIS A 126 -13.09 -14.55 -0.19
CA HIS A 126 -11.98 -13.89 -0.85
C HIS A 126 -12.48 -13.01 -1.99
N VAL A 127 -12.32 -11.71 -1.83
CA VAL A 127 -12.81 -10.72 -2.80
C VAL A 127 -11.73 -9.70 -3.14
N ILE A 128 -11.83 -9.10 -4.33
CA ILE A 128 -11.05 -7.96 -4.76
C ILE A 128 -12.02 -6.82 -5.05
N GLY A 129 -11.72 -5.62 -4.61
CA GLY A 129 -12.55 -4.43 -4.86
C GLY A 129 -11.74 -3.15 -4.76
N THR A 130 -12.40 -2.03 -5.00
CA THR A 130 -11.82 -0.70 -4.83
C THR A 130 -12.16 -0.19 -3.42
N LEU A 131 -11.17 0.18 -2.64
CA LEU A 131 -11.38 0.71 -1.29
C LEU A 131 -12.07 2.07 -1.36
N VAL A 132 -13.24 2.19 -0.76
CA VAL A 132 -14.03 3.43 -0.69
C VAL A 132 -13.81 4.14 0.63
N ALA A 133 -13.87 3.39 1.72
CA ALA A 133 -13.68 3.89 3.07
C ALA A 133 -13.22 2.77 4.00
N GLY A 134 -12.64 3.15 5.13
CA GLY A 134 -12.30 2.21 6.20
C GLY A 134 -12.16 2.91 7.53
N THR A 135 -12.62 2.25 8.58
CA THR A 135 -12.58 2.70 9.97
C THR A 135 -12.11 1.58 10.88
N ALA A 136 -12.09 1.81 12.18
CA ALA A 136 -11.86 0.76 13.17
C ALA A 136 -12.96 -0.32 13.16
N ASP A 137 -14.16 0.01 12.69
CA ASP A 137 -15.32 -0.89 12.70
C ASP A 137 -15.40 -1.79 11.46
N GLY A 138 -14.79 -1.36 10.34
CA GLY A 138 -14.81 -2.12 9.10
C GLY A 138 -14.39 -1.31 7.88
N ILE A 139 -14.54 -1.92 6.71
CA ILE A 139 -14.21 -1.34 5.42
C ILE A 139 -15.41 -1.35 4.47
N THR A 140 -15.42 -0.42 3.52
CA THR A 140 -16.34 -0.40 2.39
C THR A 140 -15.53 -0.49 1.10
N ILE A 141 -15.90 -1.43 0.24
CA ILE A 141 -15.30 -1.62 -1.08
C ILE A 141 -16.36 -1.53 -2.18
N ALA A 142 -16.01 -0.92 -3.30
CA ALA A 142 -16.82 -0.88 -4.51
C ALA A 142 -16.30 -1.88 -5.55
N ASN A 143 -17.13 -2.20 -6.54
CA ASN A 143 -16.76 -3.10 -7.65
C ASN A 143 -16.19 -4.43 -7.14
N ALA A 144 -16.78 -4.96 -6.06
CA ALA A 144 -16.33 -6.19 -5.43
C ALA A 144 -16.49 -7.38 -6.38
N THR A 145 -15.43 -8.16 -6.53
CA THR A 145 -15.39 -9.34 -7.39
C THR A 145 -14.91 -10.54 -6.57
N ALA A 146 -15.65 -11.66 -6.64
CA ALA A 146 -15.24 -12.90 -5.99
C ALA A 146 -13.98 -13.49 -6.66
N VAL A 147 -13.03 -13.92 -5.85
CA VAL A 147 -11.86 -14.65 -6.32
C VAL A 147 -12.14 -16.14 -6.25
N MET A 148 -12.40 -16.76 -7.39
CA MET A 148 -12.60 -18.21 -7.47
C MET A 148 -11.26 -18.91 -7.21
N GLN A 149 -11.20 -19.72 -6.16
CA GLN A 149 -10.10 -20.64 -5.95
C GLN A 149 -10.39 -21.90 -6.82
N ASN A 150 -9.56 -22.11 -7.86
CA ASN A 150 -9.64 -23.36 -8.58
C ASN A 150 -9.34 -24.53 -7.62
N ALA A 151 -10.36 -25.35 -7.36
CA ALA A 151 -10.27 -26.53 -6.50
C ALA A 151 -9.26 -27.61 -7.00
N ASP A 152 -8.78 -27.48 -8.23
CA ASP A 152 -7.88 -28.44 -8.87
C ASP A 152 -6.39 -28.08 -8.72
N LYS A 153 -5.87 -28.16 -7.48
CA LYS A 153 -4.42 -28.06 -7.22
C LYS A 153 -3.60 -29.28 -7.67
N LYS A 154 -4.13 -30.20 -8.47
CA LYS A 154 -3.40 -31.42 -8.87
C LYS A 154 -2.71 -31.40 -10.22
N LYS A 155 -2.70 -30.29 -10.98
CA LYS A 155 -1.91 -30.18 -12.22
C LYS A 155 -0.82 -29.12 -12.07
N LYS A 156 0.39 -29.60 -11.79
CA LYS A 156 1.64 -28.86 -11.94
C LYS A 156 1.72 -28.28 -13.36
N GLY A 157 1.78 -26.94 -13.51
CA GLY A 157 2.20 -26.30 -14.75
C GLY A 157 1.19 -25.42 -15.50
N SER A 158 0.05 -25.03 -14.91
CA SER A 158 -0.87 -24.08 -15.55
C SER A 158 -0.96 -22.78 -14.73
N ASN A 159 -0.30 -21.71 -15.23
CA ASN A 159 -0.58 -20.33 -14.85
C ASN A 159 -1.95 -19.89 -15.41
N LYS A 160 -3.04 -20.59 -15.06
CA LYS A 160 -4.38 -20.07 -15.38
C LYS A 160 -4.64 -18.86 -14.51
N ALA A 161 -4.88 -17.73 -15.16
CA ALA A 161 -5.39 -16.53 -14.53
C ALA A 161 -6.58 -16.89 -13.62
N LYS A 162 -6.61 -16.34 -12.40
CA LYS A 162 -7.76 -16.44 -11.50
C LYS A 162 -8.98 -15.94 -12.26
N GLU A 163 -9.95 -16.81 -12.55
CA GLU A 163 -11.22 -16.39 -13.13
C GLU A 163 -11.93 -15.54 -12.09
N LEU A 164 -12.16 -14.27 -12.42
CA LEU A 164 -12.91 -13.33 -11.59
C LEU A 164 -14.37 -13.39 -12.05
N ALA A 165 -15.28 -13.50 -11.09
CA ALA A 165 -16.71 -13.28 -11.34
C ALA A 165 -16.96 -11.82 -11.77
N ALA A 166 -18.11 -11.54 -12.40
CA ALA A 166 -18.47 -10.17 -12.75
C ALA A 166 -18.46 -9.25 -11.49
N PRO A 167 -17.99 -8.01 -11.61
CA PRO A 167 -17.95 -7.08 -10.48
C PRO A 167 -19.36 -6.74 -10.00
N LEU A 168 -19.52 -6.56 -8.70
CA LEU A 168 -20.76 -6.14 -8.08
C LEU A 168 -20.95 -4.63 -8.24
N ASP A 169 -22.05 -4.18 -8.82
CA ASP A 169 -22.38 -2.74 -9.01
C ASP A 169 -22.73 -1.98 -7.71
N LYS A 170 -22.60 -2.62 -6.56
CA LYS A 170 -22.93 -2.04 -5.26
C LYS A 170 -21.70 -2.01 -4.36
N GLU A 171 -21.68 -1.03 -3.46
CA GLU A 171 -20.72 -1.00 -2.38
C GLU A 171 -20.98 -2.14 -1.39
N LEU A 172 -19.89 -2.76 -0.95
CA LEU A 172 -19.91 -3.85 0.00
C LEU A 172 -19.24 -3.40 1.30
N ALA A 173 -20.03 -3.35 2.37
CA ALA A 173 -19.52 -3.10 3.72
C ALA A 173 -19.16 -4.41 4.40
N ILE A 174 -17.95 -4.49 4.95
CA ILE A 174 -17.41 -5.66 5.65
C ILE A 174 -16.95 -5.22 7.04
N ALA A 175 -17.54 -5.84 8.07
CA ALA A 175 -17.17 -5.55 9.45
C ALA A 175 -15.74 -6.01 9.78
N ASN A 176 -15.05 -5.25 10.62
CA ASN A 176 -13.68 -5.60 11.04
C ASN A 176 -13.60 -6.96 11.74
N ALA A 177 -14.67 -7.36 12.45
CA ALA A 177 -14.78 -8.66 13.10
C ALA A 177 -14.71 -9.84 12.09
N ASP A 178 -15.13 -9.62 10.85
CA ASP A 178 -15.14 -10.62 9.78
C ASP A 178 -13.86 -10.59 8.94
N LEU A 179 -13.05 -9.54 9.04
CA LEU A 179 -11.81 -9.41 8.29
C LEU A 179 -10.72 -10.36 8.83
N ILE A 180 -10.05 -11.04 7.92
CA ILE A 180 -8.78 -11.74 8.17
C ILE A 180 -7.62 -10.87 7.72
N SER A 181 -7.71 -10.31 6.51
CA SER A 181 -6.67 -9.43 5.96
C SER A 181 -7.20 -8.54 4.85
N VAL A 182 -6.63 -7.34 4.78
CA VAL A 182 -6.79 -6.41 3.66
C VAL A 182 -5.41 -6.11 3.12
N ARG A 183 -5.19 -6.32 1.82
CA ARG A 183 -3.91 -6.05 1.16
C ARG A 183 -4.12 -5.17 -0.05
N LEU A 184 -3.13 -4.35 -0.37
CA LEU A 184 -3.09 -3.72 -1.70
C LEU A 184 -3.08 -4.81 -2.76
N TYR A 185 -3.93 -4.66 -3.76
CA TYR A 185 -3.93 -5.58 -4.90
C TYR A 185 -2.88 -5.13 -5.91
N PRO A 186 -1.88 -5.97 -6.24
CA PRO A 186 -0.83 -5.59 -7.17
C PRO A 186 -1.42 -5.35 -8.56
N LEU A 187 -1.27 -4.13 -9.06
CA LEU A 187 -1.53 -3.83 -10.47
C LEU A 187 -0.40 -4.47 -11.28
N THR A 188 -0.73 -5.31 -12.25
CA THR A 188 0.27 -5.80 -13.21
C THR A 188 0.86 -4.62 -13.98
N LEU A 189 2.15 -4.66 -14.26
CA LEU A 189 2.89 -3.57 -14.92
C LEU A 189 2.17 -3.06 -16.18
N ASN A 190 1.58 -3.97 -16.97
CA ASN A 190 0.78 -3.64 -18.15
C ASN A 190 -0.51 -2.85 -17.86
N LYS A 191 -1.09 -2.99 -16.64
CA LYS A 191 -2.24 -2.19 -16.22
C LYS A 191 -1.81 -0.82 -15.69
N ILE A 192 -0.66 -0.74 -15.03
CA ILE A 192 -0.08 0.53 -14.58
C ILE A 192 0.23 1.42 -15.79
N LEU A 193 0.83 0.84 -16.84
CA LEU A 193 1.11 1.54 -18.10
C LEU A 193 -0.18 1.96 -18.83
N ALA A 194 -1.23 1.14 -18.80
CA ALA A 194 -2.52 1.46 -19.43
C ALA A 194 -3.33 2.52 -18.65
N GLU A 195 -3.20 2.60 -17.33
CA GLU A 195 -3.86 3.62 -16.50
C GLU A 195 -3.10 4.96 -16.49
N GLN A 196 -1.78 4.97 -16.78
CA GLN A 196 -0.95 6.18 -16.94
C GLN A 196 -0.82 6.65 -18.38
N GLY A 197 -1.20 5.81 -19.36
CA GLY A 197 -1.10 6.08 -20.80
C GLY A 197 -2.39 6.61 -21.41
N GLY A 198 -2.93 7.69 -20.87
CA GLY A 198 -3.71 8.60 -21.67
C GLY A 198 -2.75 9.46 -22.50
N GLU A 199 -2.65 9.18 -23.80
CA GLU A 199 -2.06 9.96 -24.90
C GLU A 199 -0.57 9.85 -25.27
N GLU A 200 0.35 9.41 -24.39
CA GLU A 200 1.79 9.29 -24.79
C GLU A 200 2.27 7.87 -25.12
N GLY A 201 1.41 6.85 -25.02
CA GLY A 201 1.79 5.44 -25.18
C GLY A 201 1.82 4.92 -26.63
N GLN A 202 1.44 5.70 -27.64
CA GLN A 202 1.42 5.22 -29.02
C GLN A 202 2.77 5.36 -29.75
N ASP A 203 3.59 6.31 -29.36
CA ASP A 203 4.89 6.55 -30.05
C ASP A 203 6.00 5.56 -29.68
N LEU A 204 5.90 4.86 -28.54
CA LEU A 204 6.92 3.90 -28.12
C LEU A 204 6.71 2.47 -28.65
N ALA A 205 5.50 2.13 -29.06
CA ALA A 205 5.20 0.83 -29.65
C ALA A 205 5.64 0.75 -31.12
N GLU A 206 5.65 1.87 -31.83
CA GLU A 206 6.06 1.95 -33.24
C GLU A 206 7.58 1.96 -33.39
N SER A 207 8.31 2.50 -32.40
CA SER A 207 9.78 2.51 -32.40
C SER A 207 10.42 1.13 -32.13
N ALA A 208 9.71 0.21 -31.51
CA ALA A 208 10.23 -1.14 -31.22
C ALA A 208 10.10 -2.10 -32.43
N GLN A 209 9.23 -1.79 -33.40
CA GLN A 209 9.03 -2.62 -34.60
C GLN A 209 10.00 -2.32 -35.74
N ILE A 210 10.77 -1.22 -35.64
CA ILE A 210 11.75 -0.82 -36.70
C ILE A 210 13.15 -1.38 -36.43
N ALA A 211 13.38 -2.00 -35.27
CA ALA A 211 14.72 -2.54 -34.90
C ALA A 211 14.92 -4.04 -35.24
N GLU A 212 13.98 -4.68 -35.92
CA GLU A 212 14.07 -6.08 -36.38
C GLU A 212 13.99 -6.25 -37.90
N ILE A 213 14.57 -5.33 -38.67
CA ILE A 213 14.84 -5.59 -40.13
C ILE A 213 16.32 -5.43 -40.40
#